data_207c05adab8abca41e303db64b72375a
#
_entry.id   207c05adab8abca41e303db64b72375a
#
_cell.length_a   1.000
_cell.length_b   1.000
_cell.length_c   1.000
_cell.angle_alpha   90.00
_cell.angle_beta   90.00
_cell.angle_gamma   90.00
#
_symmetry.space_group_name_H-M   'P 1'
#
loop_
_entity.id
_entity.type
_entity.pdbx_description
1 polymer ?
#
loop_
_entity_poly.entity_id
_entity_poly.type
_entity_poly.pdbx_seq_one_letter_code
_entity_poly.pdbx_strand_id
1 'polypeptide(L)'
;MAGAAQVMRNALRNAMSTIKDLDATMTEMAVVTDLEIGDYWKQLDEHAARASSLGASINDVYKAETLYYQQGLKTEEVVALSTETIKMATIAGLDSADATNKMTAALRGFNMELNETSAQRVADVYSELAAITAADVDEISSAMTKTASIAASAGMEFETTAAFLSQIIETTRESAETAGTAMKTVIARFQELKKDPAEIGEVDGEIVDANKIETALRSVGVALRDANGQFRDLDDVFLELASKWDSLDTNTQRYIATIAAGSRQQSRFIAMMSDYERT
;
A
#
# COMPACT_ATOMS: atom_id res chain seq x y z
N MET A 1 38.73 35.06 -2.85
CA MET A 1 37.70 35.82 -2.09
C MET A 1 36.30 35.75 -2.72
N ALA A 2 36.17 35.80 -4.06
CA ALA A 2 34.83 35.69 -4.70
C ALA A 2 34.07 34.39 -4.42
N GLY A 3 34.74 33.23 -4.31
CA GLY A 3 34.13 31.95 -4.03
C GLY A 3 33.50 31.85 -2.63
N ALA A 4 34.17 32.35 -1.60
CA ALA A 4 33.65 32.34 -0.24
C ALA A 4 32.38 33.18 -0.07
N ALA A 5 32.35 34.35 -0.73
CA ALA A 5 31.17 35.24 -0.73
C ALA A 5 29.96 34.60 -1.49
N GLN A 6 30.23 33.79 -2.51
CA GLN A 6 29.19 33.07 -3.24
C GLN A 6 28.62 31.92 -2.39
N VAL A 7 29.47 31.13 -1.73
CA VAL A 7 29.07 30.07 -0.81
C VAL A 7 28.22 30.64 0.33
N MET A 8 28.64 31.73 0.94
CA MET A 8 27.89 32.38 2.01
C MET A 8 26.52 32.90 1.54
N ARG A 9 26.44 33.53 0.35
CA ARG A 9 25.17 33.96 -0.24
C ARG A 9 24.23 32.80 -0.52
N ASN A 10 24.74 31.65 -1.02
CA ASN A 10 23.96 30.49 -1.26
C ASN A 10 23.46 29.86 0.06
N ALA A 11 24.31 29.78 1.08
CA ALA A 11 23.92 29.31 2.41
C ALA A 11 22.82 30.16 3.04
N LEU A 12 22.93 31.50 2.93
CA LEU A 12 21.90 32.43 3.42
C LEU A 12 20.58 32.28 2.66
N ARG A 13 20.62 32.12 1.32
CA ARG A 13 19.39 31.88 0.54
C ARG A 13 18.74 30.59 0.92
N ASN A 14 19.50 29.50 1.09
CA ASN A 14 18.99 28.22 1.49
C ASN A 14 18.35 28.30 2.89
N ALA A 15 19.01 28.94 3.85
CA ALA A 15 18.44 29.12 5.19
C ALA A 15 17.14 29.94 5.16
N MET A 16 17.09 31.03 4.36
CA MET A 16 15.86 31.82 4.19
C MET A 16 14.75 31.05 3.50
N SER A 17 15.06 30.17 2.54
CA SER A 17 14.08 29.26 1.91
C SER A 17 13.53 28.28 2.94
N THR A 18 14.40 27.61 3.68
CA THR A 18 13.99 26.66 4.73
C THR A 18 13.09 27.29 5.78
N ILE A 19 13.40 28.52 6.23
CA ILE A 19 12.55 29.24 7.20
C ILE A 19 11.17 29.56 6.60
N LYS A 20 11.11 29.99 5.32
CA LYS A 20 9.84 30.28 4.66
C LYS A 20 9.00 29.00 4.47
N ASP A 21 9.64 27.92 4.08
CA ASP A 21 8.96 26.64 3.88
C ASP A 21 8.41 26.12 5.21
N LEU A 22 9.17 26.27 6.29
CA LEU A 22 8.74 25.90 7.65
C LEU A 22 7.57 26.77 8.14
N ASP A 23 7.66 28.11 7.94
CA ASP A 23 6.59 29.03 8.31
C ASP A 23 5.28 28.75 7.54
N ALA A 24 5.39 28.43 6.25
CA ALA A 24 4.26 28.02 5.44
C ALA A 24 3.61 26.73 5.97
N THR A 25 4.41 25.71 6.26
CA THR A 25 3.91 24.42 6.78
C THR A 25 3.30 24.57 8.18
N MET A 26 3.90 25.40 9.05
CA MET A 26 3.31 25.73 10.35
C MET A 26 1.98 26.47 10.21
N THR A 27 1.86 27.34 9.21
CA THR A 27 0.61 28.05 8.89
C THR A 27 -0.47 27.07 8.43
N GLU A 28 -0.14 26.13 7.55
CA GLU A 28 -1.06 25.08 7.12
C GLU A 28 -1.53 24.21 8.28
N MET A 29 -0.61 23.85 9.18
CA MET A 29 -0.93 23.09 10.38
C MET A 29 -1.85 23.87 11.34
N ALA A 30 -1.62 25.18 11.49
CA ALA A 30 -2.49 26.06 12.31
C ALA A 30 -3.93 26.16 11.77
N VAL A 31 -4.12 25.97 10.47
CA VAL A 31 -5.47 25.97 9.87
C VAL A 31 -6.27 24.71 10.25
N VAL A 32 -5.59 23.60 10.51
CA VAL A 32 -6.22 22.30 10.81
C VAL A 32 -6.21 21.93 12.29
N THR A 33 -5.61 22.80 13.11
CA THR A 33 -5.56 22.65 14.57
C THR A 33 -6.05 23.95 15.22
N ASP A 34 -6.40 23.91 16.48
CA ASP A 34 -6.78 25.12 17.25
C ASP A 34 -5.57 25.84 17.87
N LEU A 35 -4.33 25.49 17.46
CA LEU A 35 -3.11 26.08 17.99
C LEU A 35 -2.70 27.32 17.20
N GLU A 36 -2.22 28.33 17.91
CA GLU A 36 -1.62 29.52 17.30
C GLU A 36 -0.23 29.20 16.73
N ILE A 37 0.16 29.86 15.63
CA ILE A 37 1.49 29.67 15.01
C ILE A 37 2.61 29.86 16.05
N GLY A 38 2.43 30.77 17.01
CA GLY A 38 3.37 31.00 18.12
C GLY A 38 3.59 29.79 19.03
N ASP A 39 2.64 28.88 19.12
CA ASP A 39 2.76 27.66 19.93
C ASP A 39 3.61 26.61 19.21
N TYR A 40 3.53 26.54 17.89
CA TYR A 40 4.44 25.69 17.09
C TYR A 40 5.89 26.13 17.19
N TRP A 41 6.14 27.44 17.20
CA TRP A 41 7.50 27.97 17.41
C TRP A 41 8.05 27.63 18.78
N LYS A 42 7.21 27.52 19.83
CA LYS A 42 7.63 27.06 21.17
C LYS A 42 7.98 25.57 21.22
N GLN A 43 7.35 24.77 20.37
CA GLN A 43 7.58 23.31 20.26
C GLN A 43 8.68 22.95 19.24
N LEU A 44 9.30 23.94 18.60
CA LEU A 44 10.27 23.74 17.52
C LEU A 44 11.44 22.84 17.93
N ASP A 45 11.96 22.99 19.15
CA ASP A 45 13.10 22.19 19.63
C ASP A 45 12.72 20.71 19.78
N GLU A 46 11.49 20.40 20.21
CA GLU A 46 10.99 19.04 20.31
C GLU A 46 10.82 18.39 18.94
N HIS A 47 10.20 19.11 17.99
CA HIS A 47 10.05 18.63 16.62
C HIS A 47 11.40 18.50 15.92
N ALA A 48 12.35 19.40 16.18
CA ALA A 48 13.71 19.32 15.65
C ALA A 48 14.47 18.09 16.19
N ALA A 49 14.34 17.81 17.47
CA ALA A 49 14.95 16.62 18.09
C ALA A 49 14.37 15.33 17.53
N ARG A 50 13.04 15.28 17.36
CA ARG A 50 12.35 14.12 16.75
C ARG A 50 12.75 13.96 15.28
N ALA A 51 12.72 15.00 14.47
CA ALA A 51 13.16 14.97 13.08
C ALA A 51 14.60 14.46 12.95
N SER A 52 15.51 14.97 13.78
CA SER A 52 16.90 14.54 13.80
C SER A 52 17.06 13.06 14.16
N SER A 53 16.29 12.56 15.11
CA SER A 53 16.32 11.13 15.49
C SER A 53 15.79 10.20 14.41
N LEU A 54 14.93 10.71 13.53
CA LEU A 54 14.34 9.99 12.40
C LEU A 54 15.13 10.16 11.09
N GLY A 55 16.20 10.99 11.08
CA GLY A 55 16.94 11.30 9.87
C GLY A 55 16.17 12.16 8.86
N ALA A 56 15.15 12.88 9.31
CA ALA A 56 14.27 13.70 8.50
C ALA A 56 14.46 15.20 8.78
N SER A 57 13.85 16.07 7.99
CA SER A 57 13.77 17.50 8.30
C SER A 57 12.57 17.80 9.22
N ILE A 58 12.63 18.93 9.91
CA ILE A 58 11.50 19.42 10.72
C ILE A 58 10.25 19.62 9.84
N ASN A 59 10.46 20.07 8.61
CA ASN A 59 9.41 20.30 7.63
C ASN A 59 8.68 18.98 7.25
N ASP A 60 9.42 17.87 7.16
CA ASP A 60 8.83 16.56 6.89
C ASP A 60 7.94 16.09 8.05
N VAL A 61 8.36 16.36 9.29
CA VAL A 61 7.54 16.07 10.49
C VAL A 61 6.24 16.86 10.44
N TYR A 62 6.31 18.18 10.25
CA TYR A 62 5.11 19.01 10.18
C TYR A 62 4.18 18.66 9.02
N LYS A 63 4.72 18.34 7.85
CA LYS A 63 3.91 17.90 6.70
C LYS A 63 3.13 16.63 7.00
N ALA A 64 3.79 15.62 7.54
CA ALA A 64 3.14 14.37 7.92
C ALA A 64 2.06 14.59 8.98
N GLU A 65 2.36 15.34 10.03
CA GLU A 65 1.41 15.69 11.08
C GLU A 65 0.21 16.46 10.55
N THR A 66 0.42 17.47 9.70
CA THR A 66 -0.65 18.25 9.09
C THR A 66 -1.65 17.35 8.37
N LEU A 67 -1.16 16.39 7.58
CA LEU A 67 -2.01 15.45 6.86
C LEU A 67 -2.81 14.52 7.80
N TYR A 68 -2.24 14.13 8.93
CA TYR A 68 -2.96 13.35 9.92
C TYR A 68 -3.98 14.18 10.70
N TYR A 69 -3.67 15.45 11.05
CA TYR A 69 -4.66 16.36 11.63
C TYR A 69 -5.82 16.64 10.68
N GLN A 70 -5.58 16.79 9.37
CA GLN A 70 -6.62 16.93 8.35
C GLN A 70 -7.57 15.73 8.30
N GLN A 71 -7.11 14.56 8.72
CA GLN A 71 -7.93 13.36 8.84
C GLN A 71 -8.75 13.31 10.15
N GLY A 72 -8.64 14.32 11.00
CA GLY A 72 -9.38 14.43 12.27
C GLY A 72 -8.79 13.60 13.41
N LEU A 73 -7.50 13.24 13.33
CA LEU A 73 -6.82 12.47 14.37
C LEU A 73 -6.43 13.37 15.55
N LYS A 74 -6.35 12.78 16.73
CA LYS A 74 -5.88 13.44 17.96
C LYS A 74 -4.36 13.51 17.98
N THR A 75 -3.82 14.45 18.74
CA THR A 75 -2.38 14.69 18.84
C THR A 75 -1.56 13.44 19.12
N GLU A 76 -2.00 12.57 20.04
CA GLU A 76 -1.30 11.33 20.38
C GLU A 76 -1.22 10.37 19.19
N GLU A 77 -2.34 10.21 18.45
CA GLU A 77 -2.40 9.40 17.22
C GLU A 77 -1.52 10.00 16.11
N VAL A 78 -1.58 11.33 15.95
CA VAL A 78 -0.78 12.06 14.96
C VAL A 78 0.71 11.86 15.20
N VAL A 79 1.17 12.02 16.44
CA VAL A 79 2.60 11.84 16.79
C VAL A 79 3.04 10.39 16.57
N ALA A 80 2.24 9.43 16.98
CA ALA A 80 2.53 8.01 16.79
C ALA A 80 2.64 7.64 15.30
N LEU A 81 1.60 7.97 14.51
CA LEU A 81 1.56 7.64 13.09
C LEU A 81 2.62 8.39 12.28
N SER A 82 2.82 9.69 12.53
CA SER A 82 3.84 10.48 11.81
C SER A 82 5.24 9.97 12.08
N THR A 83 5.53 9.49 13.29
CA THR A 83 6.83 8.91 13.62
C THR A 83 7.14 7.68 12.78
N GLU A 84 6.24 6.71 12.72
CA GLU A 84 6.44 5.48 11.92
C GLU A 84 6.42 5.77 10.42
N THR A 85 5.56 6.67 9.97
CA THR A 85 5.52 7.09 8.55
C THR A 85 6.82 7.74 8.11
N ILE A 86 7.41 8.62 8.94
CA ILE A 86 8.69 9.27 8.62
C ILE A 86 9.84 8.29 8.63
N LYS A 87 9.87 7.31 9.55
CA LYS A 87 10.84 6.22 9.51
C LYS A 87 10.76 5.47 8.17
N MET A 88 9.57 5.06 7.77
CA MET A 88 9.33 4.41 6.48
C MET A 88 9.79 5.31 5.31
N ALA A 89 9.41 6.59 5.32
CA ALA A 89 9.80 7.55 4.29
C ALA A 89 11.31 7.71 4.18
N THR A 90 12.01 7.82 5.30
CA THR A 90 13.47 7.97 5.35
C THR A 90 14.18 6.74 4.82
N ILE A 91 13.74 5.53 5.21
CA ILE A 91 14.33 4.26 4.75
C ILE A 91 14.10 4.07 3.24
N ALA A 92 12.90 4.38 2.77
CA ALA A 92 12.50 4.19 1.37
C ALA A 92 12.86 5.38 0.44
N GLY A 93 13.34 6.49 0.98
CA GLY A 93 13.63 7.70 0.20
C GLY A 93 12.40 8.41 -0.33
N LEU A 94 11.24 8.29 0.34
CA LEU A 94 9.97 8.88 -0.05
C LEU A 94 9.81 10.30 0.48
N ASP A 95 9.00 11.10 -0.21
CA ASP A 95 8.47 12.35 0.36
C ASP A 95 7.53 12.02 1.52
N SER A 96 7.59 12.82 2.59
CA SER A 96 6.81 12.56 3.81
C SER A 96 5.30 12.64 3.59
N ALA A 97 4.83 13.50 2.70
CA ALA A 97 3.41 13.61 2.37
C ALA A 97 2.93 12.39 1.58
N ASP A 98 3.73 11.91 0.63
CA ASP A 98 3.44 10.71 -0.15
C ASP A 98 3.42 9.47 0.75
N ALA A 99 4.42 9.30 1.62
CA ALA A 99 4.47 8.22 2.60
C ALA A 99 3.25 8.26 3.55
N THR A 100 2.81 9.45 3.97
CA THR A 100 1.60 9.60 4.80
C THR A 100 0.34 9.14 4.09
N ASN A 101 0.19 9.46 2.82
CA ASN A 101 -0.94 9.01 2.01
C ASN A 101 -0.94 7.48 1.83
N LYS A 102 0.21 6.89 1.59
CA LYS A 102 0.39 5.44 1.44
C LYS A 102 0.11 4.68 2.75
N MET A 103 0.66 5.17 3.86
CA MET A 103 0.37 4.63 5.19
C MET A 103 -1.13 4.70 5.51
N THR A 104 -1.76 5.85 5.27
CA THR A 104 -3.19 6.04 5.47
C THR A 104 -4.02 5.08 4.60
N ALA A 105 -3.63 4.89 3.35
CA ALA A 105 -4.33 3.98 2.44
C ALA A 105 -4.29 2.52 2.93
N ALA A 106 -3.16 2.07 3.45
CA ALA A 106 -3.04 0.75 4.05
C ALA A 106 -3.89 0.61 5.32
N LEU A 107 -3.67 1.50 6.30
CA LEU A 107 -4.36 1.44 7.60
C LEU A 107 -5.89 1.52 7.45
N ARG A 108 -6.40 2.51 6.70
CA ARG A 108 -7.84 2.68 6.51
C ARG A 108 -8.43 1.65 5.56
N GLY A 109 -7.67 1.25 4.53
CA GLY A 109 -8.12 0.24 3.56
C GLY A 109 -8.39 -1.11 4.21
N PHE A 110 -7.56 -1.51 5.16
CA PHE A 110 -7.70 -2.75 5.93
C PHE A 110 -8.40 -2.56 7.29
N ASN A 111 -9.00 -1.40 7.54
CA ASN A 111 -9.69 -1.09 8.81
C ASN A 111 -8.81 -1.32 10.06
N MET A 112 -7.51 -1.10 9.94
CA MET A 112 -6.58 -1.19 11.06
C MET A 112 -6.78 -0.02 12.03
N GLU A 113 -6.47 -0.23 13.30
CA GLU A 113 -6.44 0.85 14.28
C GLU A 113 -5.37 1.88 13.91
N LEU A 114 -5.69 3.17 14.10
CA LEU A 114 -4.79 4.27 13.79
C LEU A 114 -3.85 4.53 14.97
N ASN A 115 -2.89 3.64 15.17
CA ASN A 115 -1.93 3.69 16.28
C ASN A 115 -0.52 3.28 15.81
N GLU A 116 0.45 3.43 16.71
CA GLU A 116 1.86 3.10 16.46
C GLU A 116 2.07 1.65 16.01
N THR A 117 1.44 0.70 16.68
CA THR A 117 1.60 -0.73 16.41
C THR A 117 1.15 -1.08 14.99
N SER A 118 0.01 -0.57 14.55
CA SER A 118 -0.49 -0.80 13.20
C SER A 118 0.39 -0.13 12.14
N ALA A 119 0.85 1.09 12.40
CA ALA A 119 1.75 1.81 11.49
C ALA A 119 3.11 1.12 11.38
N GLN A 120 3.66 0.65 12.50
CA GLN A 120 4.89 -0.14 12.51
C GLN A 120 4.72 -1.44 11.73
N ARG A 121 3.63 -2.18 11.94
CA ARG A 121 3.30 -3.40 11.18
C ARG A 121 3.32 -3.14 9.67
N VAL A 122 2.69 -2.05 9.22
CA VAL A 122 2.68 -1.68 7.80
C VAL A 122 4.09 -1.38 7.28
N ALA A 123 4.87 -0.59 8.02
CA ALA A 123 6.23 -0.23 7.63
C ALA A 123 7.16 -1.45 7.60
N ASP A 124 7.05 -2.35 8.59
CA ASP A 124 7.85 -3.56 8.69
C ASP A 124 7.57 -4.51 7.52
N VAL A 125 6.30 -4.77 7.19
CA VAL A 125 5.91 -5.64 6.07
C VAL A 125 6.43 -5.09 4.74
N TYR A 126 6.26 -3.81 4.47
CA TYR A 126 6.79 -3.22 3.23
C TYR A 126 8.32 -3.31 3.16
N SER A 127 9.00 -3.06 4.28
CA SER A 127 10.45 -3.11 4.35
C SER A 127 10.99 -4.54 4.19
N GLU A 128 10.33 -5.52 4.80
CA GLU A 128 10.69 -6.93 4.68
C GLU A 128 10.51 -7.43 3.26
N LEU A 129 9.36 -7.15 2.64
CA LEU A 129 9.11 -7.52 1.24
C LEU A 129 10.12 -6.86 0.29
N ALA A 130 10.44 -5.58 0.47
CA ALA A 130 11.44 -4.89 -0.32
C ALA A 130 12.87 -5.46 -0.12
N ALA A 131 13.16 -6.07 1.02
CA ALA A 131 14.45 -6.69 1.28
C ALA A 131 14.61 -8.07 0.60
N ILE A 132 13.50 -8.79 0.36
CA ILE A 132 13.53 -10.16 -0.18
C ILE A 132 13.04 -10.27 -1.62
N THR A 133 12.44 -9.21 -2.17
CA THR A 133 11.94 -9.15 -3.55
C THR A 133 12.65 -8.04 -4.33
N ALA A 134 12.45 -8.00 -5.64
CA ALA A 134 12.95 -6.91 -6.49
C ALA A 134 11.96 -5.72 -6.59
N ALA A 135 10.89 -5.71 -5.79
CA ALA A 135 9.99 -4.58 -5.62
C ALA A 135 10.45 -3.73 -4.44
N ASP A 136 10.40 -2.40 -4.56
CA ASP A 136 10.75 -1.52 -3.45
C ASP A 136 9.52 -1.08 -2.63
N VAL A 137 9.76 -0.40 -1.50
CA VAL A 137 8.69 0.08 -0.60
C VAL A 137 7.74 1.04 -1.33
N ASP A 138 8.27 1.88 -2.22
CA ASP A 138 7.47 2.82 -3.01
C ASP A 138 6.51 2.09 -3.94
N GLU A 139 7.02 1.13 -4.69
CA GLU A 139 6.25 0.33 -5.63
C GLU A 139 5.14 -0.46 -4.91
N ILE A 140 5.48 -1.19 -3.82
CA ILE A 140 4.51 -2.01 -3.08
C ILE A 140 3.43 -1.12 -2.45
N SER A 141 3.82 -0.06 -1.77
CA SER A 141 2.88 0.85 -1.10
C SER A 141 2.00 1.64 -2.09
N SER A 142 2.55 2.02 -3.25
CA SER A 142 1.78 2.65 -4.33
C SER A 142 0.74 1.70 -4.94
N ALA A 143 1.10 0.44 -5.20
CA ALA A 143 0.17 -0.58 -5.66
C ALA A 143 -0.93 -0.84 -4.62
N MET A 144 -0.57 -0.88 -3.34
CA MET A 144 -1.51 -1.06 -2.22
C MET A 144 -2.58 0.03 -2.18
N THR A 145 -2.27 1.29 -2.51
CA THR A 145 -3.28 2.37 -2.54
C THR A 145 -4.47 2.09 -3.46
N LYS A 146 -4.26 1.28 -4.50
CA LYS A 146 -5.30 0.89 -5.46
C LYS A 146 -6.11 -0.33 -5.00
N THR A 147 -5.57 -1.11 -4.09
CA THR A 147 -6.03 -2.48 -3.82
C THR A 147 -6.59 -2.65 -2.41
N ALA A 148 -6.08 -1.91 -1.41
CA ALA A 148 -6.33 -2.13 0.01
C ALA A 148 -7.81 -2.35 0.37
N SER A 149 -8.69 -1.42 0.01
CA SER A 149 -10.10 -1.51 0.40
C SER A 149 -10.84 -2.69 -0.24
N ILE A 150 -10.54 -3.02 -1.50
CA ILE A 150 -11.19 -4.14 -2.17
C ILE A 150 -10.64 -5.47 -1.66
N ALA A 151 -9.34 -5.55 -1.35
CA ALA A 151 -8.71 -6.72 -0.77
C ALA A 151 -9.30 -7.03 0.60
N ALA A 152 -9.35 -6.05 1.49
CA ALA A 152 -9.97 -6.20 2.80
C ALA A 152 -11.46 -6.62 2.70
N SER A 153 -12.23 -6.05 1.78
CA SER A 153 -13.64 -6.42 1.58
C SER A 153 -13.82 -7.84 1.04
N ALA A 154 -12.79 -8.40 0.45
CA ALA A 154 -12.76 -9.77 -0.07
C ALA A 154 -12.25 -10.80 0.94
N GLY A 155 -11.90 -10.38 2.16
CA GLY A 155 -11.33 -11.23 3.20
C GLY A 155 -9.86 -11.56 2.97
N MET A 156 -9.10 -10.62 2.36
CA MET A 156 -7.66 -10.75 2.25
C MET A 156 -6.97 -10.03 3.39
N GLU A 157 -5.90 -10.60 3.89
CA GLU A 157 -5.04 -9.99 4.89
C GLU A 157 -4.08 -8.97 4.23
N PHE A 158 -3.61 -8.02 5.02
CA PHE A 158 -2.70 -6.98 4.54
C PHE A 158 -1.38 -7.55 4.02
N GLU A 159 -0.78 -8.45 4.79
CA GLU A 159 0.49 -9.10 4.48
C GLU A 159 0.42 -9.88 3.17
N THR A 160 -0.58 -10.74 3.05
CA THR A 160 -0.80 -11.54 1.83
C THR A 160 -1.04 -10.66 0.61
N THR A 161 -1.81 -9.58 0.77
CA THR A 161 -2.03 -8.63 -0.31
C THR A 161 -0.73 -7.94 -0.73
N ALA A 162 0.08 -7.51 0.23
CA ALA A 162 1.38 -6.87 -0.04
C ALA A 162 2.35 -7.84 -0.73
N ALA A 163 2.40 -9.10 -0.26
CA ALA A 163 3.23 -10.14 -0.85
C ALA A 163 2.82 -10.44 -2.30
N PHE A 164 1.55 -10.60 -2.60
CA PHE A 164 1.09 -10.79 -3.98
C PHE A 164 1.39 -9.58 -4.89
N LEU A 165 1.25 -8.35 -4.37
CA LEU A 165 1.62 -7.14 -5.12
C LEU A 165 3.12 -7.12 -5.43
N SER A 166 3.97 -7.41 -4.45
CA SER A 166 5.42 -7.47 -4.64
C SER A 166 5.79 -8.54 -5.67
N GLN A 167 5.14 -9.70 -5.64
CA GLN A 167 5.34 -10.78 -6.59
C GLN A 167 4.96 -10.39 -8.03
N ILE A 168 3.82 -9.69 -8.22
CA ILE A 168 3.44 -9.15 -9.52
C ILE A 168 4.51 -8.18 -10.04
N ILE A 169 4.93 -7.23 -9.21
CA ILE A 169 5.92 -6.20 -9.56
C ILE A 169 7.27 -6.84 -9.89
N GLU A 170 7.77 -7.72 -9.04
CA GLU A 170 9.04 -8.42 -9.25
C GLU A 170 9.06 -9.20 -10.56
N THR A 171 8.01 -9.97 -10.83
CA THR A 171 7.95 -10.87 -11.98
C THR A 171 7.70 -10.12 -13.28
N THR A 172 6.78 -9.15 -13.29
CA THR A 172 6.38 -8.46 -14.51
C THR A 172 7.23 -7.23 -14.81
N ARG A 173 7.87 -6.63 -13.80
CA ARG A 173 8.59 -5.34 -13.87
C ARG A 173 7.72 -4.20 -14.42
N GLU A 174 6.40 -4.33 -14.30
CA GLU A 174 5.44 -3.29 -14.63
C GLU A 174 5.30 -2.26 -13.50
N SER A 175 4.68 -1.12 -13.78
CA SER A 175 4.49 -0.08 -12.78
C SER A 175 3.60 -0.54 -11.62
N ALA A 176 3.82 0.02 -10.44
CA ALA A 176 3.01 -0.19 -9.26
C ALA A 176 1.50 0.04 -9.51
N GLU A 177 1.18 1.07 -10.30
CA GLU A 177 -0.21 1.35 -10.68
C GLU A 177 -0.83 0.22 -11.51
N THR A 178 -0.05 -0.35 -12.43
CA THR A 178 -0.48 -1.49 -13.24
C THR A 178 -0.69 -2.74 -12.37
N ALA A 179 0.24 -3.04 -11.47
CA ALA A 179 0.14 -4.17 -10.55
C ALA A 179 -1.07 -4.03 -9.62
N GLY A 180 -1.26 -2.87 -9.00
CA GLY A 180 -2.41 -2.59 -8.14
C GLY A 180 -3.74 -2.67 -8.89
N THR A 181 -3.81 -2.14 -10.11
CA THR A 181 -5.01 -2.23 -10.96
C THR A 181 -5.31 -3.69 -11.35
N ALA A 182 -4.28 -4.48 -11.65
CA ALA A 182 -4.43 -5.89 -11.97
C ALA A 182 -5.01 -6.67 -10.80
N MET A 183 -4.42 -6.53 -9.61
CA MET A 183 -4.90 -7.17 -8.39
C MET A 183 -6.34 -6.76 -8.08
N LYS A 184 -6.65 -5.46 -8.14
CA LYS A 184 -8.01 -4.94 -7.98
C LYS A 184 -9.00 -5.61 -8.95
N THR A 185 -8.63 -5.74 -10.23
CA THR A 185 -9.49 -6.36 -11.25
C THR A 185 -9.71 -7.85 -10.95
N VAL A 186 -8.66 -8.57 -10.57
CA VAL A 186 -8.75 -9.98 -10.17
C VAL A 186 -9.72 -10.16 -9.00
N ILE A 187 -9.51 -9.39 -7.93
CA ILE A 187 -10.39 -9.45 -6.75
C ILE A 187 -11.84 -9.14 -7.12
N ALA A 188 -12.08 -8.09 -7.93
CA ALA A 188 -13.42 -7.72 -8.36
C ALA A 188 -14.12 -8.87 -9.11
N ARG A 189 -13.40 -9.61 -9.96
CA ARG A 189 -13.95 -10.78 -10.67
C ARG A 189 -14.39 -11.87 -9.70
N PHE A 190 -13.63 -12.12 -8.64
CA PHE A 190 -14.01 -13.08 -7.58
C PHE A 190 -15.17 -12.56 -6.72
N GLN A 191 -15.29 -11.25 -6.51
CA GLN A 191 -16.44 -10.67 -5.78
C GLN A 191 -17.73 -10.72 -6.59
N GLU A 192 -17.68 -10.64 -7.93
CA GLU A 192 -18.85 -10.84 -8.78
C GLU A 192 -19.44 -12.26 -8.62
N LEU A 193 -18.59 -13.27 -8.26
CA LEU A 193 -19.05 -14.62 -7.99
C LEU A 193 -19.93 -14.74 -6.73
N LYS A 194 -19.92 -13.75 -5.84
CA LYS A 194 -20.75 -13.70 -4.63
C LYS A 194 -22.20 -13.31 -4.93
N LYS A 195 -22.50 -12.87 -6.15
CA LYS A 195 -23.85 -12.63 -6.63
C LYS A 195 -24.53 -13.94 -7.02
N ASP A 196 -25.82 -13.91 -7.33
CA ASP A 196 -26.58 -15.09 -7.72
C ASP A 196 -25.84 -15.84 -8.85
N PRO A 197 -25.59 -17.15 -8.73
CA PRO A 197 -24.93 -17.94 -9.77
C PRO A 197 -25.65 -17.92 -11.14
N ALA A 198 -26.91 -17.50 -11.18
CA ALA A 198 -27.67 -17.35 -12.41
C ALA A 198 -27.37 -16.00 -13.12
N GLU A 199 -26.72 -15.06 -12.46
CA GLU A 199 -26.36 -13.78 -13.05
C GLU A 199 -24.96 -13.81 -13.68
N ILE A 200 -24.87 -13.32 -14.91
CA ILE A 200 -23.59 -13.14 -15.60
C ILE A 200 -23.05 -11.76 -15.19
N GLY A 201 -21.89 -11.76 -14.51
CA GLY A 201 -21.19 -10.52 -14.15
C GLY A 201 -20.32 -9.99 -15.28
N GLU A 202 -19.94 -8.72 -15.17
CA GLU A 202 -18.98 -8.08 -16.07
C GLU A 202 -17.97 -7.28 -15.25
N VAL A 203 -16.68 -7.49 -15.51
CA VAL A 203 -15.57 -6.74 -14.90
C VAL A 203 -14.59 -6.35 -15.99
N ASP A 204 -14.24 -5.08 -16.04
CA ASP A 204 -13.30 -4.51 -17.03
C ASP A 204 -13.69 -4.83 -18.50
N GLY A 205 -14.98 -4.87 -18.79
CA GLY A 205 -15.53 -5.17 -20.13
C GLY A 205 -15.43 -6.64 -20.55
N GLU A 206 -15.13 -7.54 -19.61
CA GLU A 206 -15.11 -8.99 -19.82
C GLU A 206 -16.17 -9.69 -18.98
N ILE A 207 -16.82 -10.69 -19.57
CA ILE A 207 -17.83 -11.52 -18.90
C ILE A 207 -17.17 -12.37 -17.82
N VAL A 208 -17.79 -12.38 -16.63
CA VAL A 208 -17.39 -13.23 -15.51
C VAL A 208 -18.44 -14.36 -15.36
N ASP A 209 -18.00 -15.59 -15.59
CA ASP A 209 -18.83 -16.78 -15.43
C ASP A 209 -18.45 -17.50 -14.13
N ALA A 210 -19.25 -17.33 -13.10
CA ALA A 210 -19.05 -17.92 -11.78
C ALA A 210 -18.85 -19.43 -11.84
N ASN A 211 -19.68 -20.12 -12.60
CA ASN A 211 -19.64 -21.59 -12.68
C ASN A 211 -18.35 -22.09 -13.33
N LYS A 212 -17.82 -21.34 -14.32
CA LYS A 212 -16.55 -21.71 -14.95
C LYS A 212 -15.37 -21.51 -14.01
N ILE A 213 -15.32 -20.39 -13.27
CA ILE A 213 -14.24 -20.15 -12.31
C ILE A 213 -14.27 -21.21 -11.20
N GLU A 214 -15.44 -21.44 -10.60
CA GLU A 214 -15.59 -22.45 -9.54
C GLU A 214 -15.22 -23.86 -10.04
N THR A 215 -15.65 -24.22 -11.26
CA THR A 215 -15.32 -25.51 -11.87
C THR A 215 -13.81 -25.63 -12.15
N ALA A 216 -13.19 -24.57 -12.69
CA ALA A 216 -11.76 -24.57 -12.98
C ALA A 216 -10.92 -24.73 -11.71
N LEU A 217 -11.23 -23.98 -10.65
CA LEU A 217 -10.53 -24.10 -9.38
C LEU A 217 -10.75 -25.47 -8.72
N ARG A 218 -11.97 -25.97 -8.75
CA ARG A 218 -12.30 -27.30 -8.21
C ARG A 218 -11.55 -28.42 -8.95
N SER A 219 -11.30 -28.28 -10.24
CA SER A 219 -10.53 -29.29 -11.02
C SER A 219 -9.08 -29.44 -10.55
N VAL A 220 -8.54 -28.45 -9.87
CA VAL A 220 -7.20 -28.47 -9.25
C VAL A 220 -7.26 -28.57 -7.72
N GLY A 221 -8.44 -28.92 -7.19
CA GLY A 221 -8.64 -29.19 -5.78
C GLY A 221 -8.71 -27.93 -4.90
N VAL A 222 -9.06 -26.78 -5.48
CA VAL A 222 -9.30 -25.52 -4.74
C VAL A 222 -10.80 -25.26 -4.70
N ALA A 223 -11.35 -25.11 -3.48
CA ALA A 223 -12.77 -24.83 -3.30
C ALA A 223 -12.99 -23.33 -3.02
N LEU A 224 -13.91 -22.70 -3.77
CA LEU A 224 -14.36 -21.34 -3.50
C LEU A 224 -15.34 -21.25 -2.32
N ARG A 225 -15.98 -22.35 -1.99
CA ARG A 225 -17.01 -22.41 -0.95
C ARG A 225 -16.61 -23.41 0.13
N ASP A 226 -17.02 -23.13 1.35
CA ASP A 226 -16.91 -24.03 2.48
C ASP A 226 -17.95 -25.18 2.43
N ALA A 227 -17.93 -26.05 3.44
CA ALA A 227 -18.88 -27.16 3.56
C ALA A 227 -20.35 -26.73 3.72
N ASN A 228 -20.60 -25.47 4.10
CA ASN A 228 -21.92 -24.88 4.26
C ASN A 228 -22.38 -24.12 2.99
N GLY A 229 -21.56 -24.12 1.94
CA GLY A 229 -21.83 -23.42 0.69
C GLY A 229 -21.53 -21.91 0.74
N GLN A 230 -20.93 -21.40 1.83
CA GLN A 230 -20.52 -19.99 1.94
C GLN A 230 -19.19 -19.77 1.23
N PHE A 231 -19.03 -18.60 0.66
CA PHE A 231 -17.75 -18.20 0.05
C PHE A 231 -16.67 -18.08 1.11
N ARG A 232 -15.53 -18.69 0.83
CA ARG A 232 -14.31 -18.55 1.63
C ARG A 232 -13.69 -17.18 1.41
N ASP A 233 -12.87 -16.74 2.35
CA ASP A 233 -12.03 -15.54 2.18
C ASP A 233 -11.07 -15.75 1.01
N LEU A 234 -10.84 -14.71 0.22
CA LEU A 234 -9.96 -14.84 -0.95
C LEU A 234 -8.52 -15.07 -0.57
N ASP A 235 -8.12 -14.68 0.62
CA ASP A 235 -6.81 -15.00 1.18
C ASP A 235 -6.57 -16.51 1.15
N ASP A 236 -7.44 -17.27 1.79
CA ASP A 236 -7.39 -18.74 1.83
C ASP A 236 -7.42 -19.37 0.44
N VAL A 237 -8.28 -18.85 -0.45
CA VAL A 237 -8.43 -19.38 -1.81
C VAL A 237 -7.18 -19.14 -2.65
N PHE A 238 -6.61 -17.94 -2.58
CA PHE A 238 -5.42 -17.58 -3.36
C PHE A 238 -4.16 -18.27 -2.83
N LEU A 239 -3.98 -18.35 -1.51
CA LEU A 239 -2.87 -19.10 -0.92
C LEU A 239 -2.95 -20.60 -1.23
N GLU A 240 -4.15 -21.19 -1.15
CA GLU A 240 -4.35 -22.59 -1.53
C GLU A 240 -4.06 -22.82 -3.02
N LEU A 241 -4.47 -21.92 -3.90
CA LEU A 241 -4.18 -22.02 -5.33
C LEU A 241 -2.69 -21.85 -5.61
N ALA A 242 -2.04 -20.85 -5.00
CA ALA A 242 -0.63 -20.59 -5.14
C ALA A 242 0.24 -21.78 -4.68
N SER A 243 -0.12 -22.41 -3.55
CA SER A 243 0.59 -23.59 -3.05
C SER A 243 0.57 -24.80 -4.00
N LYS A 244 -0.39 -24.85 -4.92
CA LYS A 244 -0.54 -25.92 -5.91
C LYS A 244 -0.03 -25.52 -7.29
N TRP A 245 0.19 -24.22 -7.51
CA TRP A 245 0.39 -23.60 -8.83
C TRP A 245 1.53 -24.24 -9.63
N ASP A 246 2.68 -24.42 -9.01
CA ASP A 246 3.87 -24.93 -9.69
C ASP A 246 3.78 -26.43 -10.02
N SER A 247 2.83 -27.15 -9.40
CA SER A 247 2.54 -28.56 -9.73
C SER A 247 1.62 -28.70 -10.95
N LEU A 248 0.98 -27.61 -11.41
CA LEU A 248 0.07 -27.62 -12.55
C LEU A 248 0.83 -27.53 -13.87
N ASP A 249 0.34 -28.19 -14.90
CA ASP A 249 0.87 -28.01 -16.23
C ASP A 249 0.53 -26.62 -16.80
N THR A 250 1.35 -26.15 -17.72
CA THR A 250 1.24 -24.79 -18.32
C THR A 250 -0.12 -24.51 -18.95
N ASN A 251 -0.80 -25.51 -19.54
CA ASN A 251 -2.11 -25.30 -20.15
C ASN A 251 -3.18 -25.10 -19.08
N THR A 252 -3.11 -25.86 -18.00
CA THR A 252 -3.99 -25.71 -16.84
C THR A 252 -3.77 -24.36 -16.17
N GLN A 253 -2.52 -23.93 -15.95
CA GLN A 253 -2.21 -22.61 -15.41
C GLN A 253 -2.81 -21.50 -16.28
N ARG A 254 -2.61 -21.55 -17.59
CA ARG A 254 -3.17 -20.55 -18.53
C ARG A 254 -4.69 -20.55 -18.53
N TYR A 255 -5.30 -21.72 -18.50
CA TYR A 255 -6.75 -21.84 -18.48
C TYR A 255 -7.35 -21.19 -17.24
N ILE A 256 -6.82 -21.55 -16.04
CA ILE A 256 -7.26 -20.95 -14.77
C ILE A 256 -7.04 -19.44 -14.79
N ALA A 257 -5.85 -18.98 -15.16
CA ALA A 257 -5.52 -17.56 -15.21
C ALA A 257 -6.45 -16.77 -16.15
N THR A 258 -6.78 -17.33 -17.31
CA THR A 258 -7.70 -16.68 -18.27
C THR A 258 -9.11 -16.56 -17.69
N ILE A 259 -9.60 -17.58 -17.04
CA ILE A 259 -10.96 -17.61 -16.49
C ILE A 259 -11.04 -16.75 -15.22
N ALA A 260 -10.06 -16.88 -14.32
CA ALA A 260 -10.04 -16.18 -13.04
C ALA A 260 -9.75 -14.68 -13.19
N ALA A 261 -8.78 -14.32 -14.02
CA ALA A 261 -8.31 -12.95 -14.16
C ALA A 261 -8.77 -12.24 -15.43
N GLY A 262 -9.29 -12.98 -16.41
CA GLY A 262 -9.58 -12.47 -17.73
C GLY A 262 -8.34 -12.38 -18.62
N SER A 263 -8.56 -12.14 -19.90
CA SER A 263 -7.48 -12.12 -20.91
C SER A 263 -6.46 -11.02 -20.68
N ARG A 264 -6.91 -9.87 -20.14
CA ARG A 264 -6.08 -8.69 -19.92
C ARG A 264 -5.14 -8.83 -18.73
N GLN A 265 -5.56 -9.57 -17.68
CA GLN A 265 -4.79 -9.71 -16.44
C GLN A 265 -4.13 -11.09 -16.28
N GLN A 266 -4.24 -11.95 -17.31
CA GLN A 266 -3.74 -13.32 -17.26
C GLN A 266 -2.27 -13.43 -16.84
N SER A 267 -1.38 -12.62 -17.44
CA SER A 267 0.06 -12.67 -17.16
C SER A 267 0.37 -12.27 -15.71
N ARG A 268 -0.35 -11.26 -15.18
CA ARG A 268 -0.17 -10.76 -13.82
C ARG A 268 -0.73 -11.74 -12.79
N PHE A 269 -1.83 -12.42 -13.13
CA PHE A 269 -2.36 -13.50 -12.30
C PHE A 269 -1.39 -14.68 -12.23
N ILE A 270 -0.77 -15.07 -13.35
CA ILE A 270 0.26 -16.10 -13.36
C ILE A 270 1.44 -15.67 -12.49
N ALA A 271 1.90 -14.41 -12.63
CA ALA A 271 2.96 -13.87 -11.79
C ALA A 271 2.60 -13.90 -10.31
N MET A 272 1.38 -13.50 -9.95
CA MET A 272 0.86 -13.52 -8.58
C MET A 272 0.87 -14.92 -7.95
N MET A 273 0.59 -15.97 -8.73
CA MET A 273 0.50 -17.35 -8.24
C MET A 273 1.84 -18.09 -8.25
N SER A 274 2.85 -17.58 -8.96
CA SER A 274 4.15 -18.22 -9.05
C SER A 274 4.99 -17.94 -7.80
N ASP A 275 5.89 -18.88 -7.46
CA ASP A 275 6.90 -18.71 -6.40
C ASP A 275 6.32 -18.55 -4.98
N TYR A 276 5.25 -19.31 -4.68
CA TYR A 276 4.55 -19.27 -3.40
C TYR A 276 5.45 -19.45 -2.17
N GLU A 277 6.55 -20.21 -2.28
CA GLU A 277 7.47 -20.44 -1.16
C GLU A 277 8.18 -19.16 -0.69
N ARG A 278 8.13 -18.09 -1.47
CA ARG A 278 8.72 -16.78 -1.14
C ARG A 278 7.69 -15.76 -0.65
N THR A 279 6.41 -16.06 -0.81
CA THR A 279 5.29 -15.22 -0.40
C THR A 279 4.80 -15.61 0.99
#